data_0dbec98fafcf75ad227b76e116880a43
#
_entry.id   0dbec98fafcf75ad227b76e116880a43
#
_cell.length_a   1.000
_cell.length_b   1.000
_cell.length_c   1.000
_cell.angle_alpha   90.00
_cell.angle_beta   90.00
_cell.angle_gamma   90.00
#
_symmetry.space_group_name_H-M   'P 1'
#
loop_
_entity.id
_entity.type
_entity.pdbx_description
1 polymer ?
#
loop_
_entity_poly.entity_id
_entity_poly.type
_entity_poly.pdbx_seq_one_letter_code
_entity_poly.pdbx_strand_id
1 'polypeptide(L)'
;MTAPSDPTGLHRVLDDRVGGRVPLPQAADRLDTRRELWPDEVRIRVERLNLDAASFRQLERKHSAGGKVDGKVDGDAVRAEVLEIIRTRGKMQNPETGSGGMLVGTVEEVGPESPLGLAVGDRVATLVSLTLTPLVVEDGLARWDGHGEQVPCDGYAVLFGRSVAAVLPDDLPTALSLAVMDVCGAPALTARVVGQYDRPVVTVVGGAGKSG
;
A
#
# COMPACT_ATOMS: atom_id res chain seq x y z
N MET A 1 -27.19 8.72 -10.96
CA MET A 1 -26.13 8.65 -11.97
C MET A 1 -24.82 8.51 -11.20
N THR A 2 -24.08 7.43 -11.36
CA THR A 2 -22.72 7.29 -10.85
C THR A 2 -21.82 8.31 -11.57
N ALA A 3 -20.93 8.96 -10.82
CA ALA A 3 -19.93 9.84 -11.43
C ALA A 3 -19.12 9.07 -12.49
N PRO A 4 -18.70 9.72 -13.59
CA PRO A 4 -17.83 9.09 -14.57
C PRO A 4 -16.53 8.63 -13.89
N SER A 5 -15.95 7.55 -14.39
CA SER A 5 -14.66 7.07 -13.93
C SER A 5 -13.56 8.11 -14.18
N ASP A 6 -12.62 8.18 -13.25
CA ASP A 6 -11.40 8.98 -13.39
C ASP A 6 -10.19 8.07 -13.11
N PRO A 7 -9.24 7.94 -14.04
CA PRO A 7 -8.14 6.99 -13.92
C PRO A 7 -7.20 7.27 -12.74
N THR A 8 -7.30 8.44 -12.10
CA THR A 8 -6.56 8.77 -10.87
C THR A 8 -7.34 8.47 -9.58
N GLY A 9 -8.59 8.01 -9.70
CA GLY A 9 -9.42 7.62 -8.56
C GLY A 9 -10.22 8.75 -7.91
N LEU A 10 -10.36 9.92 -8.55
CA LEU A 10 -11.12 11.05 -7.99
C LEU A 10 -12.60 10.71 -7.73
N HIS A 11 -13.18 9.77 -8.49
CA HIS A 11 -14.56 9.30 -8.33
C HIS A 11 -14.80 8.49 -7.05
N ARG A 12 -13.72 8.03 -6.39
CA ARG A 12 -13.79 7.33 -5.10
C ARG A 12 -13.46 8.21 -3.89
N VAL A 13 -13.17 9.49 -4.11
CA VAL A 13 -12.95 10.42 -2.99
C VAL A 13 -14.29 10.82 -2.40
N LEU A 14 -14.43 10.63 -1.07
CA LEU A 14 -15.63 10.97 -0.31
C LEU A 14 -15.57 12.34 0.36
N ASP A 15 -14.44 13.02 0.26
CA ASP A 15 -14.23 14.32 0.87
C ASP A 15 -14.97 15.42 0.10
N ASP A 16 -15.29 16.49 0.81
CA ASP A 16 -15.82 17.70 0.21
C ASP A 16 -14.77 18.39 -0.68
N ARG A 17 -15.29 19.15 -1.65
CA ARG A 17 -14.42 19.93 -2.54
C ARG A 17 -13.71 21.05 -1.77
N VAL A 18 -12.38 21.07 -1.86
CA VAL A 18 -11.56 22.15 -1.32
C VAL A 18 -11.21 23.11 -2.44
N GLY A 19 -11.59 24.38 -2.31
CA GLY A 19 -11.38 25.36 -3.38
C GLY A 19 -12.05 25.01 -4.72
N GLY A 20 -13.19 24.27 -4.66
CA GLY A 20 -13.94 23.82 -5.84
C GLY A 20 -13.37 22.55 -6.51
N ARG A 21 -12.29 21.97 -6.01
CA ARG A 21 -11.65 20.75 -6.54
C ARG A 21 -11.76 19.60 -5.57
N VAL A 22 -11.97 18.40 -6.11
CA VAL A 22 -11.84 17.15 -5.35
C VAL A 22 -10.35 16.91 -5.09
N PRO A 23 -9.92 16.62 -3.83
CA PRO A 23 -8.53 16.27 -3.55
C PRO A 23 -8.14 14.97 -4.24
N LEU A 24 -6.85 14.77 -4.49
CA LEU A 24 -6.35 13.48 -4.96
C LEU A 24 -6.53 12.41 -3.88
N PRO A 25 -6.69 11.12 -4.24
CA PRO A 25 -6.91 10.04 -3.29
C PRO A 25 -5.93 9.98 -2.11
N GLN A 26 -4.64 10.28 -2.36
CA GLN A 26 -3.65 10.31 -1.27
C GLN A 26 -3.82 11.52 -0.32
N ALA A 27 -4.39 12.62 -0.79
CA ALA A 27 -4.66 13.81 0.01
C ALA A 27 -6.06 13.80 0.65
N ALA A 28 -6.93 12.91 0.20
CA ALA A 28 -8.27 12.74 0.73
C ALA A 28 -8.24 12.11 2.12
N ASP A 29 -9.19 12.49 2.97
CA ASP A 29 -9.36 11.84 4.27
C ASP A 29 -10.00 10.46 4.14
N ARG A 30 -10.92 10.29 3.17
CA ARG A 30 -11.68 9.05 3.01
C ARG A 30 -11.85 8.67 1.55
N LEU A 31 -11.77 7.35 1.30
CA LEU A 31 -12.06 6.73 0.00
C LEU A 31 -13.29 5.84 0.07
N ASP A 32 -14.04 5.80 -1.03
CA ASP A 32 -15.14 4.87 -1.26
C ASP A 32 -14.56 3.48 -1.54
N THR A 33 -14.91 2.55 -0.67
CA THR A 33 -14.45 1.16 -0.73
C THR A 33 -15.51 0.21 -1.28
N ARG A 34 -16.59 0.71 -1.93
CA ARG A 34 -17.61 -0.19 -2.51
C ARG A 34 -16.95 -1.24 -3.39
N ARG A 35 -17.54 -2.44 -3.39
CA ARG A 35 -16.98 -3.61 -4.07
C ARG A 35 -17.19 -3.54 -5.60
N GLU A 36 -18.24 -2.86 -6.04
CA GLU A 36 -18.54 -2.66 -7.46
C GLU A 36 -17.46 -1.81 -8.12
N LEU A 37 -16.97 -2.27 -9.27
CA LEU A 37 -15.93 -1.60 -10.02
C LEU A 37 -16.50 -0.58 -11.01
N TRP A 38 -15.76 0.51 -11.21
CA TRP A 38 -15.86 1.30 -12.42
C TRP A 38 -15.15 0.57 -13.58
N PRO A 39 -15.47 0.91 -14.85
CA PRO A 39 -14.98 0.16 -16.01
C PRO A 39 -13.45 0.05 -16.12
N ASP A 40 -12.69 1.01 -15.61
CA ASP A 40 -11.22 1.06 -15.68
C ASP A 40 -10.50 0.52 -14.43
N GLU A 41 -11.25 0.05 -13.44
CA GLU A 41 -10.68 -0.42 -12.18
C GLU A 41 -10.39 -1.92 -12.17
N VAL A 42 -9.54 -2.33 -11.21
CA VAL A 42 -9.24 -3.74 -10.93
C VAL A 42 -9.39 -4.00 -9.44
N ARG A 43 -10.07 -5.09 -9.06
CA ARG A 43 -10.15 -5.53 -7.67
C ARG A 43 -9.16 -6.63 -7.39
N ILE A 44 -8.42 -6.46 -6.30
CA ILE A 44 -7.43 -7.39 -5.79
C ILE A 44 -7.98 -8.02 -4.52
N ARG A 45 -7.99 -9.33 -4.43
CA ARG A 45 -8.11 -10.05 -3.17
C ARG A 45 -6.78 -9.97 -2.43
N VAL A 46 -6.76 -9.32 -1.29
CA VAL A 46 -5.52 -9.07 -0.53
C VAL A 46 -5.08 -10.33 0.19
N GLU A 47 -3.78 -10.62 0.13
CA GLU A 47 -3.14 -11.72 0.88
C GLU A 47 -2.31 -11.15 2.04
N ARG A 48 -1.66 -10.01 1.83
CA ARG A 48 -0.75 -9.38 2.78
C ARG A 48 -0.52 -7.92 2.46
N LEU A 49 -0.45 -7.09 3.50
CA LEU A 49 0.06 -5.73 3.42
C LEU A 49 1.52 -5.70 3.88
N ASN A 50 2.27 -4.73 3.38
CA ASN A 50 3.54 -4.31 3.95
C ASN A 50 3.38 -2.85 4.36
N LEU A 51 3.34 -2.59 5.66
CA LEU A 51 3.26 -1.24 6.18
C LEU A 51 4.59 -0.52 5.96
N ASP A 52 4.51 0.76 5.63
CA ASP A 52 5.70 1.58 5.53
C ASP A 52 6.44 1.65 6.89
N ALA A 53 7.76 1.53 6.85
CA ALA A 53 8.59 1.46 8.05
C ALA A 53 8.40 2.66 9.00
N ALA A 54 8.17 3.87 8.45
CA ALA A 54 7.93 5.06 9.26
C ALA A 54 6.59 4.96 10.01
N SER A 55 5.55 4.48 9.32
CA SER A 55 4.23 4.24 9.92
C SER A 55 4.29 3.17 11.00
N PHE A 56 4.93 2.04 10.71
CA PHE A 56 4.99 0.94 11.66
C PHE A 56 5.78 1.34 12.91
N ARG A 57 6.95 1.96 12.78
CA ARG A 57 7.74 2.45 13.92
C ARG A 57 7.05 3.53 14.74
N GLN A 58 6.22 4.37 14.12
CA GLN A 58 5.42 5.34 14.83
C GLN A 58 4.38 4.64 15.71
N LEU A 59 3.67 3.63 15.17
CA LEU A 59 2.70 2.82 15.90
C LEU A 59 3.36 2.03 17.04
N GLU A 60 4.51 1.40 16.80
CA GLU A 60 5.28 0.72 17.85
C GLU A 60 5.62 1.67 19.01
N ARG A 61 6.14 2.87 18.72
CA ARG A 61 6.45 3.86 19.75
C ARG A 61 5.22 4.27 20.56
N LYS A 62 4.11 4.53 19.87
CA LYS A 62 2.86 4.96 20.48
C LYS A 62 2.31 3.92 21.45
N HIS A 63 2.42 2.64 21.10
CA HIS A 63 1.92 1.52 21.88
C HIS A 63 2.99 0.77 22.67
N SER A 64 4.16 1.38 22.88
CA SER A 64 5.20 0.85 23.74
C SER A 64 5.07 1.35 25.18
N ALA A 65 5.36 0.49 26.15
CA ALA A 65 5.39 0.85 27.54
C ALA A 65 6.35 2.04 27.80
N GLY A 66 5.81 3.17 28.24
CA GLY A 66 6.58 4.39 28.47
C GLY A 66 7.01 5.15 27.22
N GLY A 67 6.48 4.84 26.04
CA GLY A 67 6.80 5.53 24.77
C GLY A 67 8.25 5.32 24.30
N LYS A 68 8.93 4.28 24.79
CA LYS A 68 10.34 3.98 24.47
C LYS A 68 10.42 2.93 23.38
N VAL A 69 11.36 3.11 22.44
CA VAL A 69 11.63 2.17 21.34
C VAL A 69 11.98 0.75 21.82
N ASP A 70 12.56 0.62 23.02
CA ASP A 70 12.94 -0.65 23.66
C ASP A 70 11.88 -1.15 24.67
N GLY A 71 10.73 -0.51 24.76
CA GLY A 71 9.61 -0.92 25.60
C GLY A 71 8.89 -2.13 25.00
N LYS A 72 8.22 -2.93 25.84
CA LYS A 72 7.34 -3.99 25.35
C LYS A 72 6.19 -3.36 24.57
N VAL A 73 6.10 -3.67 23.27
CA VAL A 73 5.03 -3.18 22.38
C VAL A 73 3.75 -3.97 22.64
N ASP A 74 2.65 -3.26 22.76
CA ASP A 74 1.31 -3.86 22.78
C ASP A 74 0.84 -4.11 21.33
N GLY A 75 1.08 -5.31 20.82
CA GLY A 75 0.72 -5.69 19.47
C GLY A 75 -0.80 -5.67 19.21
N ASP A 76 -1.62 -5.97 20.22
CA ASP A 76 -3.08 -5.89 20.07
C ASP A 76 -3.54 -4.44 19.87
N ALA A 77 -2.94 -3.50 20.58
CA ALA A 77 -3.21 -2.08 20.41
C ALA A 77 -2.74 -1.56 19.04
N VAL A 78 -1.56 -1.99 18.56
CA VAL A 78 -1.08 -1.70 17.20
C VAL A 78 -2.05 -2.22 16.15
N ARG A 79 -2.48 -3.48 16.27
CA ARG A 79 -3.44 -4.10 15.36
C ARG A 79 -4.78 -3.35 15.34
N ALA A 80 -5.30 -3.00 16.51
CA ALA A 80 -6.56 -2.27 16.63
C ALA A 80 -6.49 -0.89 15.97
N GLU A 81 -5.37 -0.16 16.11
CA GLU A 81 -5.20 1.15 15.48
C GLU A 81 -5.08 1.04 13.94
N VAL A 82 -4.34 0.06 13.41
CA VAL A 82 -4.26 -0.16 11.96
C VAL A 82 -5.64 -0.47 11.37
N LEU A 83 -6.42 -1.33 12.03
CA LEU A 83 -7.80 -1.63 11.64
C LEU A 83 -8.68 -0.39 11.65
N GLU A 84 -8.57 0.44 12.69
CA GLU A 84 -9.37 1.66 12.81
C GLU A 84 -9.01 2.69 11.73
N ILE A 85 -7.72 2.85 11.40
CA ILE A 85 -7.26 3.69 10.29
C ILE A 85 -7.90 3.23 8.97
N ILE A 86 -7.80 1.93 8.66
CA ILE A 86 -8.35 1.38 7.41
C ILE A 86 -9.86 1.53 7.37
N ARG A 87 -10.56 1.18 8.45
CA ARG A 87 -12.02 1.24 8.54
C ARG A 87 -12.57 2.65 8.38
N THR A 88 -11.94 3.64 9.01
CA THR A 88 -12.42 5.03 9.00
C THR A 88 -12.06 5.76 7.73
N ARG A 89 -10.89 5.47 7.16
CA ARG A 89 -10.38 6.16 5.96
C ARG A 89 -10.64 5.41 4.65
N GLY A 90 -11.01 4.13 4.70
CA GLY A 90 -11.14 3.29 3.51
C GLY A 90 -9.81 3.07 2.80
N LYS A 91 -8.68 3.30 3.47
CA LYS A 91 -7.31 3.14 2.98
C LYS A 91 -6.34 3.03 4.14
N MET A 92 -5.16 2.45 3.92
CA MET A 92 -4.08 2.54 4.91
C MET A 92 -3.25 3.80 4.67
N GLN A 93 -3.46 4.79 5.49
CA GLN A 93 -2.62 5.99 5.56
C GLN A 93 -2.55 6.44 7.01
N ASN A 94 -1.40 6.25 7.63
CA ASN A 94 -1.16 6.70 8.99
C ASN A 94 -1.32 8.23 9.07
N PRO A 95 -2.21 8.76 9.92
CA PRO A 95 -2.49 10.19 9.98
C PRO A 95 -1.31 11.03 10.50
N GLU A 96 -0.36 10.41 11.23
CA GLU A 96 0.81 11.11 11.76
C GLU A 96 1.97 11.17 10.75
N THR A 97 2.23 10.07 10.03
CA THR A 97 3.36 10.00 9.08
C THR A 97 2.94 10.29 7.64
N GLY A 98 1.64 10.18 7.33
CA GLY A 98 1.12 10.31 5.98
C GLY A 98 1.46 9.14 5.06
N SER A 99 2.17 8.11 5.55
CA SER A 99 2.60 6.96 4.76
C SER A 99 1.67 5.75 4.90
N GLY A 100 1.78 4.79 4.00
CA GLY A 100 0.89 3.63 3.94
C GLY A 100 1.63 2.31 3.76
N GLY A 101 2.27 2.12 2.62
CA GLY A 101 2.94 0.88 2.24
C GLY A 101 2.42 0.31 0.94
N MET A 102 2.49 -1.00 0.79
CA MET A 102 2.06 -1.74 -0.41
C MET A 102 1.33 -3.03 -0.04
N LEU A 103 0.82 -3.74 -1.03
CA LEU A 103 0.19 -5.06 -0.82
C LEU A 103 0.63 -6.09 -1.87
N VAL A 104 0.45 -7.35 -1.51
CA VAL A 104 0.38 -8.49 -2.43
C VAL A 104 -1.01 -9.08 -2.36
N GLY A 105 -1.51 -9.51 -3.49
CA GLY A 105 -2.80 -10.18 -3.61
C GLY A 105 -3.01 -10.78 -4.99
N THR A 106 -4.19 -11.34 -5.19
CA THR A 106 -4.60 -11.98 -6.44
C THR A 106 -5.70 -11.15 -7.10
N VAL A 107 -5.60 -10.92 -8.39
CA VAL A 107 -6.62 -10.23 -9.18
C VAL A 107 -7.92 -11.04 -9.14
N GLU A 108 -8.98 -10.43 -8.60
CA GLU A 108 -10.30 -11.05 -8.45
C GLU A 108 -11.26 -10.64 -9.56
N GLU A 109 -11.21 -9.39 -9.99
CA GLU A 109 -12.06 -8.85 -11.05
C GLU A 109 -11.33 -7.72 -11.79
N VAL A 110 -11.55 -7.67 -13.11
CA VAL A 110 -10.98 -6.64 -13.99
C VAL A 110 -12.12 -5.94 -14.70
N GLY A 111 -12.17 -4.63 -14.58
CA GLY A 111 -13.11 -3.81 -15.33
C GLY A 111 -12.85 -3.89 -16.84
N PRO A 112 -13.89 -3.83 -17.68
CA PRO A 112 -13.78 -4.07 -19.13
C PRO A 112 -12.92 -3.05 -19.88
N GLU A 113 -12.67 -1.90 -19.30
CA GLU A 113 -11.85 -0.83 -19.88
C GLU A 113 -10.52 -0.62 -19.11
N SER A 114 -10.14 -1.57 -18.26
CA SER A 114 -8.92 -1.43 -17.46
C SER A 114 -7.67 -1.42 -18.34
N PRO A 115 -6.82 -0.38 -18.22
CA PRO A 115 -5.59 -0.28 -19.00
C PRO A 115 -4.41 -1.03 -18.36
N LEU A 116 -4.60 -1.70 -17.22
CA LEU A 116 -3.50 -2.26 -16.42
C LEU A 116 -2.88 -3.53 -17.02
N GLY A 117 -3.54 -4.17 -18.00
CA GLY A 117 -3.05 -5.39 -18.63
C GLY A 117 -3.01 -6.60 -17.68
N LEU A 118 -3.79 -6.57 -16.59
CA LEU A 118 -3.91 -7.65 -15.63
C LEU A 118 -5.05 -8.61 -16.01
N ALA A 119 -4.90 -9.87 -15.63
CA ALA A 119 -5.93 -10.90 -15.81
C ALA A 119 -6.38 -11.43 -14.44
N VAL A 120 -7.64 -11.90 -14.37
CA VAL A 120 -8.16 -12.60 -13.18
C VAL A 120 -7.29 -13.82 -12.88
N GLY A 121 -6.85 -13.95 -11.64
CA GLY A 121 -5.94 -14.98 -11.19
C GLY A 121 -4.47 -14.55 -11.16
N ASP A 122 -4.09 -13.43 -11.79
CA ASP A 122 -2.75 -12.90 -11.65
C ASP A 122 -2.44 -12.58 -10.19
N ARG A 123 -1.30 -13.06 -9.71
CA ARG A 123 -0.78 -12.69 -8.40
C ARG A 123 0.11 -11.47 -8.54
N VAL A 124 -0.20 -10.41 -7.83
CA VAL A 124 0.43 -9.10 -8.04
C VAL A 124 0.96 -8.49 -6.76
N ALA A 125 2.04 -7.71 -6.88
CA ALA A 125 2.46 -6.73 -5.90
C ALA A 125 2.09 -5.34 -6.41
N THR A 126 1.45 -4.51 -5.58
CA THR A 126 1.19 -3.13 -5.95
C THR A 126 2.45 -2.30 -5.80
N LEU A 127 2.72 -1.44 -6.78
CA LEU A 127 3.81 -0.45 -6.74
C LEU A 127 3.25 0.96 -6.50
N VAL A 128 1.99 1.03 -6.07
CA VAL A 128 1.31 2.25 -5.62
C VAL A 128 1.10 2.20 -4.12
N SER A 129 1.17 3.35 -3.48
CA SER A 129 0.99 3.44 -2.03
C SER A 129 -0.42 3.09 -1.60
N LEU A 130 -0.56 2.39 -0.49
CA LEU A 130 -1.84 2.17 0.19
C LEU A 130 -2.54 3.46 0.62
N THR A 131 -1.84 4.60 0.60
CA THR A 131 -2.42 5.92 0.90
C THR A 131 -3.44 6.39 -0.13
N LEU A 132 -3.41 5.82 -1.34
CA LEU A 132 -4.35 6.15 -2.41
C LEU A 132 -5.15 4.94 -2.90
N THR A 133 -5.07 3.81 -2.22
CA THR A 133 -5.69 2.54 -2.62
C THR A 133 -6.89 2.26 -1.73
N PRO A 134 -8.13 2.25 -2.25
CA PRO A 134 -9.28 1.78 -1.50
C PRO A 134 -9.04 0.38 -0.96
N LEU A 135 -9.23 0.19 0.36
CA LEU A 135 -8.85 -1.03 1.06
C LEU A 135 -9.90 -1.41 2.10
N VAL A 136 -10.28 -2.67 2.11
CA VAL A 136 -11.11 -3.29 3.15
C VAL A 136 -10.40 -4.51 3.70
N VAL A 137 -10.37 -4.63 5.02
CA VAL A 137 -9.92 -5.82 5.75
C VAL A 137 -11.15 -6.53 6.29
N GLU A 138 -11.29 -7.83 5.99
CA GLU A 138 -12.47 -8.63 6.33
C GLU A 138 -12.22 -9.61 7.49
N ASP A 139 -10.95 -9.99 7.76
CA ASP A 139 -10.56 -10.95 8.80
C ASP A 139 -10.16 -10.31 10.15
N GLY A 140 -10.29 -8.98 10.27
CA GLY A 140 -9.89 -8.25 11.48
C GLY A 140 -8.41 -8.35 11.81
N LEU A 141 -7.54 -8.66 10.82
CA LEU A 141 -6.10 -8.89 10.99
C LEU A 141 -5.79 -9.99 12.02
N ALA A 142 -6.66 -11.00 12.15
CA ALA A 142 -6.55 -12.03 13.19
C ALA A 142 -5.26 -12.88 13.09
N ARG A 143 -4.62 -12.91 11.92
CA ARG A 143 -3.37 -13.64 11.68
C ARG A 143 -2.12 -12.82 11.96
N TRP A 144 -2.27 -11.55 12.36
CA TRP A 144 -1.16 -10.66 12.68
C TRP A 144 -1.11 -10.38 14.18
N ASP A 145 0.04 -10.54 14.78
CA ASP A 145 0.29 -10.33 16.20
C ASP A 145 0.59 -8.85 16.57
N GLY A 146 0.54 -7.95 15.57
CA GLY A 146 0.88 -6.53 15.75
C GLY A 146 2.38 -6.24 15.74
N HIS A 147 3.20 -7.25 15.41
CA HIS A 147 4.64 -7.13 15.30
C HIS A 147 5.11 -7.31 13.85
N GLY A 148 6.08 -6.48 13.44
CA GLY A 148 6.61 -6.49 12.07
C GLY A 148 5.71 -5.79 11.04
N GLU A 149 6.33 -5.32 9.98
CA GLU A 149 5.71 -4.51 8.94
C GLU A 149 4.78 -5.33 8.02
N GLN A 150 4.97 -6.64 7.96
CA GLN A 150 4.19 -7.52 7.08
C GLN A 150 2.94 -8.05 7.78
N VAL A 151 1.79 -7.69 7.25
CA VAL A 151 0.47 -7.91 7.83
C VAL A 151 -0.31 -8.91 6.97
N PRO A 152 -0.32 -10.22 7.33
CA PRO A 152 -1.20 -11.17 6.66
C PRO A 152 -2.66 -10.83 6.95
N CYS A 153 -3.48 -10.72 5.90
CA CYS A 153 -4.89 -10.39 6.05
C CYS A 153 -5.72 -10.95 4.90
N ASP A 154 -7.02 -11.01 5.10
CA ASP A 154 -8.01 -11.22 4.03
C ASP A 154 -8.82 -9.95 3.85
N GLY A 155 -9.20 -9.67 2.61
CA GLY A 155 -9.96 -8.50 2.24
C GLY A 155 -9.78 -8.17 0.77
N TYR A 156 -10.10 -6.97 0.37
CA TYR A 156 -9.91 -6.53 -1.00
C TYR A 156 -9.40 -5.09 -1.10
N ALA A 157 -8.77 -4.80 -2.21
CA ALA A 157 -8.33 -3.47 -2.59
C ALA A 157 -8.74 -3.16 -4.03
N VAL A 158 -8.85 -1.88 -4.37
CA VAL A 158 -9.19 -1.44 -5.72
C VAL A 158 -8.03 -0.63 -6.31
N LEU A 159 -7.60 -1.04 -7.49
CA LEU A 159 -6.61 -0.31 -8.29
C LEU A 159 -7.31 0.56 -9.32
N PHE A 160 -6.87 1.78 -9.47
CA PHE A 160 -7.36 2.73 -10.48
C PHE A 160 -6.66 2.53 -11.83
N GLY A 161 -7.17 3.10 -12.90
CA GLY A 161 -6.61 2.98 -14.23
C GLY A 161 -5.15 3.47 -14.37
N ARG A 162 -4.65 4.30 -13.45
CA ARG A 162 -3.26 4.73 -13.38
C ARG A 162 -2.42 4.04 -12.31
N SER A 163 -2.96 3.06 -11.65
CA SER A 163 -2.18 2.26 -10.69
C SER A 163 -1.08 1.47 -11.41
N VAL A 164 -0.05 1.12 -10.66
CA VAL A 164 1.04 0.25 -11.13
C VAL A 164 1.07 -0.99 -10.26
N ALA A 165 1.09 -2.15 -10.90
CA ALA A 165 1.26 -3.44 -10.23
C ALA A 165 2.23 -4.31 -11.04
N ALA A 166 2.98 -5.14 -10.34
CA ALA A 166 3.85 -6.13 -10.97
C ALA A 166 3.24 -7.52 -10.78
N VAL A 167 3.09 -8.27 -11.86
CA VAL A 167 2.76 -9.70 -11.79
C VAL A 167 3.94 -10.43 -11.18
N LEU A 168 3.67 -11.19 -10.13
CA LEU A 168 4.70 -11.92 -9.40
C LEU A 168 4.98 -13.27 -10.06
N PRO A 169 6.25 -13.68 -10.16
CA PRO A 169 6.57 -15.03 -10.57
C PRO A 169 6.11 -16.05 -9.51
N ASP A 170 5.71 -17.23 -9.94
CA ASP A 170 5.14 -18.27 -9.09
C ASP A 170 6.15 -18.86 -8.08
N ASP A 171 7.44 -18.74 -8.37
CA ASP A 171 8.54 -19.25 -7.56
C ASP A 171 8.96 -18.29 -6.42
N LEU A 172 8.37 -17.11 -6.33
CA LEU A 172 8.71 -16.12 -5.30
C LEU A 172 7.72 -16.16 -4.11
N PRO A 173 8.19 -16.52 -2.89
CA PRO A 173 7.36 -16.46 -1.69
C PRO A 173 6.82 -15.04 -1.43
N THR A 174 5.58 -14.92 -0.94
CA THR A 174 4.90 -13.63 -0.70
C THR A 174 5.73 -12.66 0.15
N ALA A 175 6.31 -13.15 1.25
CA ALA A 175 7.10 -12.33 2.15
C ALA A 175 8.37 -11.78 1.47
N LEU A 176 9.00 -12.59 0.62
CA LEU A 176 10.17 -12.18 -0.15
C LEU A 176 9.76 -11.18 -1.25
N SER A 177 8.64 -11.43 -1.94
CA SER A 177 8.11 -10.51 -2.94
C SER A 177 7.87 -9.11 -2.36
N LEU A 178 7.25 -9.02 -1.18
CA LEU A 178 7.04 -7.74 -0.51
C LEU A 178 8.37 -7.06 -0.14
N ALA A 179 9.31 -7.81 0.44
CA ALA A 179 10.60 -7.26 0.83
C ALA A 179 11.40 -6.73 -0.38
N VAL A 180 11.37 -7.46 -1.50
CA VAL A 180 12.06 -7.06 -2.74
C VAL A 180 11.37 -5.87 -3.41
N MET A 181 10.05 -5.90 -3.59
CA MET A 181 9.32 -4.85 -4.31
C MET A 181 9.27 -3.53 -3.54
N ASP A 182 9.29 -3.59 -2.20
CA ASP A 182 9.27 -2.40 -1.35
C ASP A 182 10.59 -1.60 -1.44
N VAL A 183 11.74 -2.27 -1.60
CA VAL A 183 13.04 -1.61 -1.45
C VAL A 183 13.97 -1.69 -2.67
N CYS A 184 13.84 -2.69 -3.53
CA CYS A 184 14.79 -2.92 -4.62
C CYS A 184 14.66 -1.96 -5.81
N GLY A 185 13.66 -1.11 -5.85
CA GLY A 185 13.54 -0.05 -6.86
C GLY A 185 14.70 0.95 -6.81
N ALA A 186 15.15 1.34 -5.62
CA ALA A 186 16.24 2.28 -5.44
C ALA A 186 17.60 1.72 -5.93
N PRO A 187 18.06 0.53 -5.51
CA PRO A 187 19.30 -0.05 -6.03
C PRO A 187 19.25 -0.34 -7.53
N ALA A 188 18.11 -0.81 -8.08
CA ALA A 188 17.95 -1.04 -9.50
C ALA A 188 18.06 0.26 -10.33
N LEU A 189 17.42 1.35 -9.86
CA LEU A 189 17.56 2.66 -10.50
C LEU A 189 18.99 3.19 -10.39
N THR A 190 19.62 3.06 -9.21
CA THR A 190 21.01 3.45 -9.00
C THR A 190 21.94 2.73 -9.97
N ALA A 191 21.84 1.40 -10.09
CA ALA A 191 22.64 0.61 -11.04
C ALA A 191 22.47 1.10 -12.49
N ARG A 192 21.22 1.38 -12.91
CA ARG A 192 20.93 1.89 -14.26
C ARG A 192 21.52 3.29 -14.50
N VAL A 193 21.46 4.18 -13.52
CA VAL A 193 22.02 5.54 -13.64
C VAL A 193 23.54 5.48 -13.64
N VAL A 194 24.15 4.75 -12.70
CA VAL A 194 25.61 4.58 -12.59
C VAL A 194 26.21 3.97 -13.84
N GLY A 195 25.51 3.00 -14.46
CA GLY A 195 25.95 2.38 -15.70
C GLY A 195 26.03 3.30 -16.93
N GLN A 196 25.56 4.56 -16.82
CA GLN A 196 25.69 5.57 -17.86
C GLN A 196 27.02 6.35 -17.81
N TYR A 197 27.83 6.14 -16.78
CA TYR A 197 29.07 6.87 -16.56
C TYR A 197 30.29 5.92 -16.62
N ASP A 198 31.40 6.41 -17.15
CA ASP A 198 32.69 5.71 -17.11
C ASP A 198 33.37 5.94 -15.74
N ARG A 199 33.61 4.85 -14.99
CA ARG A 199 34.25 4.85 -13.66
C ARG A 199 33.62 5.85 -12.65
N PRO A 200 32.30 5.79 -12.40
CA PRO A 200 31.65 6.70 -11.50
C PRO A 200 32.05 6.42 -10.04
N VAL A 201 32.07 7.47 -9.23
CA VAL A 201 32.16 7.36 -7.76
C VAL A 201 30.75 7.50 -7.21
N VAL A 202 30.28 6.51 -6.45
CA VAL A 202 28.94 6.50 -5.85
C VAL A 202 29.07 6.66 -4.34
N THR A 203 28.37 7.66 -3.80
CA THR A 203 28.27 7.84 -2.36
C THR A 203 26.84 7.50 -1.92
N VAL A 204 26.69 6.54 -1.02
CA VAL A 204 25.40 6.15 -0.44
C VAL A 204 25.27 6.76 0.95
N VAL A 205 24.33 7.71 1.09
CA VAL A 205 24.00 8.31 2.39
C VAL A 205 22.94 7.44 3.06
N GLY A 206 23.23 6.94 4.26
CA GLY A 206 22.33 6.02 4.96
C GLY A 206 22.39 4.57 4.46
N GLY A 207 23.54 4.13 3.92
CA GLY A 207 23.75 2.80 3.35
C GLY A 207 23.54 1.61 4.31
N ALA A 208 23.38 1.86 5.62
CA ALA A 208 22.96 0.84 6.57
C ALA A 208 21.42 0.72 6.70
N GLY A 209 20.66 1.51 5.94
CA GLY A 209 19.22 1.44 5.89
C GLY A 209 18.72 0.28 5.02
N LYS A 210 17.39 0.10 5.00
CA LYS A 210 16.69 -1.01 4.32
C LYS A 210 16.96 -1.05 2.79
N SER A 211 17.23 0.09 2.16
CA SER A 211 17.49 0.23 0.72
C SER A 211 18.97 0.48 0.37
N GLY A 212 19.86 0.54 1.37
CA GLY A 212 21.26 0.86 1.22
C GLY A 212 22.22 -0.29 0.94
#